data_a60f66007d424312bc5b2d84ae5734cf
#
_entry.id   a60f66007d424312bc5b2d84ae5734cf
#
_cell.length_a   1.000
_cell.length_b   1.000
_cell.length_c   1.000
_cell.angle_alpha   90.00
_cell.angle_beta   90.00
_cell.angle_gamma   90.00
#
_symmetry.space_group_name_H-M   'P 1'
#
loop_
_entity.id
_entity.type
_entity.pdbx_description
1 polymer ?
#
loop_
_entity_poly.entity_id
_entity_poly.type
_entity_poly.pdbx_seq_one_letter_code
_entity_poly.pdbx_strand_id
1 'polypeptide(L)' 'MEDLPDLAPFQRRLDELGAQMAEPSFYANPRKAAEVTREHQKLTQIVADHAQFDRLGRELLEARA' A
#
# COMPACT_ATOMS: atom_id res chain seq x y z
N MET A 1 10.35 -20.08 6.32
CA MET A 1 10.15 -19.62 6.17
C MET A 1 9.87 -18.74 5.70
N GLU A 2 9.52 -18.30 5.55
CA GLU A 2 9.33 -17.67 5.02
C GLU A 2 9.70 -16.62 4.87
N ASP A 3 10.01 -16.24 4.31
CA ASP A 3 10.77 -15.14 3.96
C ASP A 3 10.04 -14.13 3.17
N LEU A 4 8.76 -14.22 3.08
CA LEU A 4 7.93 -13.23 2.43
C LEU A 4 7.90 -11.99 3.30
N PRO A 5 8.14 -10.79 2.73
CA PRO A 5 8.07 -9.58 3.51
C PRO A 5 6.68 -9.42 4.10
N ASP A 6 6.66 -9.04 5.36
CA ASP A 6 5.40 -8.80 6.04
C ASP A 6 4.87 -7.44 5.61
N LEU A 7 3.74 -7.43 4.93
CA LEU A 7 3.10 -6.21 4.46
C LEU A 7 2.23 -5.55 5.52
N ALA A 8 2.07 -6.19 6.67
CA ALA A 8 1.21 -5.64 7.72
C ALA A 8 1.60 -4.22 8.15
N PRO A 9 2.90 -3.89 8.31
CA PRO A 9 3.26 -2.51 8.67
C PRO A 9 2.84 -1.52 7.60
N PHE A 10 2.97 -1.88 6.32
CA PHE A 10 2.57 -1.00 5.23
C PHE A 10 1.07 -0.80 5.21
N GLN A 11 0.32 -1.88 5.41
CA GLN A 11 -1.13 -1.81 5.42
C GLN A 11 -1.64 -0.99 6.60
N ARG A 12 -1.01 -1.16 7.76
CA ARG A 12 -1.36 -0.39 8.94
C ARG A 12 -1.12 1.10 8.70
N ARG A 13 0.01 1.42 8.07
CA ARG A 13 0.31 2.82 7.75
C ARG A 13 -0.69 3.37 6.75
N LEU A 14 -1.07 2.57 5.75
CA LEU A 14 -2.09 2.98 4.79
C LEU A 14 -3.42 3.28 5.47
N ASP A 15 -3.80 2.45 6.44
CA ASP A 15 -5.05 2.68 7.18
C ASP A 15 -4.97 3.99 7.96
N GLU A 16 -3.82 4.27 8.58
CA GLU A 16 -3.64 5.53 9.31
C GLU A 16 -3.75 6.72 8.36
N LEU A 17 -3.08 6.64 7.22
CA LEU A 17 -3.12 7.73 6.24
C LEU A 17 -4.53 7.90 5.68
N GLY A 18 -5.22 6.80 5.42
CA GLY A 18 -6.60 6.86 4.96
C GLY A 18 -7.51 7.53 5.96
N ALA A 19 -7.31 7.23 7.24
CA ALA A 19 -8.10 7.87 8.30
C ALA A 19 -7.84 9.37 8.34
N GLN A 20 -6.59 9.80 8.17
CA GLN A 20 -6.26 11.21 8.13
C GLN A 20 -6.90 11.89 6.93
N MET A 21 -6.90 11.23 5.79
CA MET A 21 -7.49 11.77 4.56
C MET A 21 -9.00 11.90 4.66
N ALA A 22 -9.63 11.12 5.53
CA ALA A 22 -11.07 11.18 5.75
C ALA A 22 -11.47 12.31 6.72
N GLU A 23 -10.51 12.91 7.42
CA GLU A 23 -10.79 14.00 8.35
C GLU A 23 -11.19 15.25 7.58
N PRO A 24 -12.28 15.95 8.01
CA PRO A 24 -12.68 17.18 7.33
C PRO A 24 -11.61 18.26 7.33
N SER A 25 -10.77 18.27 8.35
CA SER A 25 -9.70 19.27 8.48
C SER A 25 -8.46 18.92 7.65
N PHE A 26 -8.47 17.79 6.97
CA PHE A 26 -7.31 17.33 6.20
C PHE A 26 -6.85 18.38 5.19
N TYR A 27 -7.80 18.97 4.46
CA TYR A 27 -7.50 19.94 3.42
C TYR A 27 -7.26 21.35 3.95
N ALA A 28 -7.41 21.56 5.25
CA ALA A 28 -7.12 22.85 5.84
C ALA A 28 -5.65 23.20 5.80
N ASN A 29 -4.77 22.17 5.71
CA ASN A 29 -3.34 22.37 5.58
C ASN A 29 -2.90 21.71 4.27
N PRO A 30 -2.84 22.49 3.16
CA PRO A 30 -2.53 21.91 1.85
C PRO A 30 -1.17 21.23 1.76
N ARG A 31 -0.18 21.78 2.48
CA ARG A 31 1.16 21.19 2.45
C ARG A 31 1.16 19.81 3.08
N LYS A 32 0.54 19.69 4.24
CA LYS A 32 0.45 18.40 4.92
C LYS A 32 -0.41 17.41 4.12
N ALA A 33 -1.51 17.91 3.54
CA ALA A 33 -2.37 17.08 2.71
C ALA A 33 -1.59 16.50 1.52
N ALA A 34 -0.74 17.29 0.90
CA ALA A 34 0.07 16.84 -0.23
C ALA A 34 1.06 15.76 0.23
N GLU A 35 1.69 15.95 1.38
CA GLU A 35 2.64 14.98 1.91
C GLU A 35 1.97 13.64 2.21
N VAL A 36 0.82 13.68 2.87
CA VAL A 36 0.07 12.47 3.23
C VAL A 36 -0.41 11.76 1.98
N THR A 37 -0.94 12.50 1.02
CA THR A 37 -1.41 11.91 -0.22
C THR A 37 -0.28 11.23 -0.98
N ARG A 38 0.88 11.87 -1.02
CA ARG A 38 2.06 11.32 -1.69
C ARG A 38 2.50 10.03 -1.02
N GLU A 39 2.57 10.02 0.29
CA GLU A 39 2.96 8.83 1.03
C GLU A 39 1.95 7.71 0.80
N HIS A 40 0.66 8.04 0.82
CA HIS A 40 -0.40 7.07 0.59
C HIS A 40 -0.26 6.41 -0.78
N GLN A 41 -0.03 7.22 -1.81
CA GLN A 41 0.16 6.71 -3.16
C GLN A 41 1.37 5.81 -3.26
N LYS A 42 2.46 6.20 -2.63
CA LYS A 42 3.69 5.42 -2.66
C LYS A 42 3.49 4.06 -2.01
N LEU A 43 2.88 4.03 -0.84
CA LEU A 43 2.64 2.77 -0.13
C LEU A 43 1.64 1.89 -0.88
N THR A 44 0.61 2.50 -1.45
CA THR A 44 -0.36 1.76 -2.24
C THR A 44 0.32 1.08 -3.43
N GLN A 45 1.23 1.78 -4.08
CA GLN A 45 1.96 1.23 -5.21
C GLN A 45 2.85 0.06 -4.77
N ILE A 46 3.52 0.19 -3.64
CA ILE A 46 4.37 -0.88 -3.12
C ILE A 46 3.56 -2.14 -2.83
N VAL A 47 2.42 -1.98 -2.18
CA VAL A 47 1.55 -3.11 -1.86
C VAL A 47 0.99 -3.74 -3.14
N ALA A 48 0.57 -2.90 -4.08
CA ALA A 48 0.02 -3.38 -5.35
C ALA A 48 1.06 -4.15 -6.15
N ASP A 49 2.28 -3.63 -6.21
CA ASP A 49 3.36 -4.30 -6.92
C ASP A 49 3.67 -5.66 -6.32
N HIS A 50 3.69 -5.73 -5.00
CA HIS A 50 3.96 -6.99 -4.32
C HIS A 50 2.86 -8.01 -4.59
N ALA A 51 1.62 -7.59 -4.54
CA ALA A 51 0.49 -8.47 -4.80
C ALA A 51 0.50 -8.98 -6.23
N GLN A 52 0.84 -8.11 -7.18
CA GLN A 52 0.91 -8.47 -8.58
C GLN A 52 2.03 -9.47 -8.83
N PHE A 53 3.16 -9.27 -8.20
CA PHE A 53 4.30 -10.16 -8.33
C PHE A 53 3.95 -11.56 -7.81
N ASP A 54 3.28 -11.61 -6.69
CA ASP A 54 2.85 -12.87 -6.08
C ASP A 54 1.87 -13.61 -6.99
N ARG A 55 0.95 -12.88 -7.61
CA ARG A 55 -0.03 -13.47 -8.54
C ARG A 55 0.67 -14.08 -9.75
N LEU A 56 1.63 -13.37 -10.32
CA LEU A 56 2.37 -13.88 -11.47
C LEU A 56 3.11 -15.16 -11.13
N GLY A 57 3.67 -15.25 -9.94
CA GLY A 57 4.33 -16.46 -9.49
C GLY A 57 3.39 -17.65 -9.46
N ARG A 58 2.18 -17.44 -8.96
CA ARG A 58 1.18 -18.48 -8.89
C ARG A 58 0.74 -18.94 -10.28
N GLU A 59 0.52 -17.99 -11.17
CA GLU A 59 0.08 -18.30 -12.52
C GLU A 59 1.13 -19.13 -13.26
N LEU A 60 2.41 -18.82 -13.05
CA LEU A 60 3.46 -19.59 -13.65
C LEU A 60 3.49 -21.03 -13.13
N LEU A 61 3.27 -21.20 -11.84
CA LEU A 61 3.22 -22.54 -11.27
C LEU A 61 2.05 -23.34 -11.79
N GLU A 62 0.91 -22.71 -11.92
CA GLU A 62 -0.28 -23.37 -12.45
C GLU A 62 -0.10 -23.77 -13.92
N ALA A 63 0.54 -22.90 -14.68
CA ALA A 63 0.79 -23.17 -16.09
C ALA A 63 1.70 -24.38 -16.28
N ARG A 64 2.57 -24.64 -15.33
CA ARG A 64 3.45 -25.80 -15.40
C ARG A 64 2.75 -27.10 -15.03
N ALA A 65 1.76 -26.98 -14.19
CA ALA A 65 1.05 -28.18 -13.79
C ALA A 65 0.20 -28.71 -14.92
#